data_e5e9278073624bb78e697c5037c34131
#
_entry.id   e5e9278073624bb78e697c5037c34131
#
_cell.length_a   1.000
_cell.length_b   1.000
_cell.length_c   1.000
_cell.angle_alpha   90.00
_cell.angle_beta   90.00
_cell.angle_gamma   90.00
#
_symmetry.space_group_name_H-M   'P 1'
#
loop_
_entity.id
_entity.type
_entity.pdbx_description
1 polymer ?
#
loop_
_entity_poly.entity_id
_entity_poly.type
_entity_poly.pdbx_seq_one_letter_code
_entity_poly.pdbx_strand_id
1 'polypeptide(L)'
;MSRLRCPRLRKAITNLAVTMLLGVSMARAQQKPAADELTVDMQWAVKIPARDGVKLNATVFMPHGQKQPLPVIFTFTPYIGDSYTDRAVYFAKHGYVYALVDVRGRGNSGGEFEPFVNEGRDGYDVVEWLAKQPYCNGKVTMWGGSYAGFDQWTVLKEFPPHLATIVPAAAAHPGVDFPFQYNIFAPYDLQWLTFTSGVTGNGSLFGNSGFWTSKAREMYMSHSAFQDFDKLAGNPSTVFQKWVKHPAPDAYYDAMVPSPEQYKRIGVPILTITGHYDGDQPGAFTFYKRHMKFGTAEAKANHYLIVGPWDHAGTRTPRAEVGGLKFGEASVLDLNKLHSDWYDWAMKGGTKPAFLKKRVAYYVVGAEEWKYADSLESISNEVKTLYLSSNGGAGDVFHSGMLSEGKPGAGSAADEWIYDPLNTKPGAEEPEDEPHGLTSQRGVVNLFGEGVIYHSEPFAEATEITGFPKLTAWLRMDVPDTDLQADLYEILPEGGSVQLSGATMRARYRESPREEKPVPAGKIERYAFDNFTFFSRRVAKGSRLRLVVRSINSTGAGKNYNSGGVVAAETGKDARTAHIALVHDAAHPSALELPIVKP
;
A
#
# COMPACT_ATOMS: atom_id res chain seq x y z
N MET A 1 -58.80 -24.51 -29.70
CA MET A 1 -59.35 -25.70 -29.05
C MET A 1 -58.39 -26.06 -27.94
N SER A 2 -58.67 -26.15 -26.64
CA SER A 2 -59.89 -26.07 -25.87
C SER A 2 -59.54 -25.48 -24.52
N ARG A 3 -60.44 -24.66 -24.01
CA ARG A 3 -60.52 -24.10 -22.64
C ARG A 3 -60.74 -25.24 -21.62
N LEU A 4 -60.32 -25.02 -20.36
CA LEU A 4 -61.08 -25.36 -19.13
C LEU A 4 -60.24 -24.79 -17.95
N ARG A 5 -60.65 -23.71 -17.33
CA ARG A 5 -61.66 -23.38 -16.31
C ARG A 5 -61.30 -23.91 -14.91
N CYS A 6 -61.09 -22.92 -14.05
CA CYS A 6 -61.16 -22.92 -12.59
C CYS A 6 -62.43 -23.57 -12.05
N PRO A 7 -62.46 -23.99 -10.77
CA PRO A 7 -63.43 -23.34 -9.93
C PRO A 7 -62.90 -22.82 -8.57
N ARG A 8 -63.52 -21.71 -8.22
CA ARG A 8 -63.61 -21.14 -6.85
C ARG A 8 -64.44 -22.04 -5.98
N LEU A 9 -64.12 -22.13 -4.68
CA LEU A 9 -65.15 -22.24 -3.63
C LEU A 9 -64.81 -21.33 -2.46
N ARG A 10 -65.89 -20.70 -2.04
CA ARG A 10 -66.00 -19.63 -1.05
C ARG A 10 -66.36 -20.19 0.35
N LYS A 11 -65.99 -19.40 1.41
CA LYS A 11 -66.74 -19.09 2.64
C LYS A 11 -66.78 -20.06 3.81
N ALA A 12 -66.32 -19.56 4.94
CA ALA A 12 -67.08 -19.22 6.14
C ALA A 12 -66.11 -18.54 7.13
N ILE A 13 -66.21 -17.29 7.50
CA ILE A 13 -67.01 -16.58 8.48
C ILE A 13 -67.25 -17.44 9.76
N THR A 14 -66.59 -17.08 10.91
CA THR A 14 -67.17 -16.25 11.96
C THR A 14 -66.35 -16.26 13.26
N ASN A 15 -66.10 -15.07 13.75
CA ASN A 15 -66.17 -14.60 15.13
C ASN A 15 -65.13 -14.91 16.22
N LEU A 16 -64.52 -13.81 16.63
CA LEU A 16 -64.51 -13.25 18.01
C LEU A 16 -63.62 -13.97 19.03
N ALA A 17 -62.48 -13.39 19.23
CA ALA A 17 -61.97 -13.21 20.60
C ALA A 17 -61.09 -11.94 20.62
N VAL A 18 -61.74 -10.87 21.07
CA VAL A 18 -61.08 -9.77 21.74
C VAL A 18 -60.50 -10.32 23.02
N THR A 19 -59.19 -10.42 23.14
CA THR A 19 -58.56 -10.57 24.45
C THR A 19 -57.15 -10.03 24.42
N MET A 20 -56.97 -8.93 25.11
CA MET A 20 -55.77 -8.41 25.75
C MET A 20 -54.53 -8.27 24.87
N LEU A 21 -54.36 -7.09 24.32
CA LEU A 21 -53.07 -6.41 24.24
C LEU A 21 -52.52 -6.24 25.67
N LEU A 22 -51.85 -7.25 26.16
CA LEU A 22 -50.83 -7.05 27.18
C LEU A 22 -49.60 -6.53 26.47
N GLY A 23 -49.43 -5.22 26.52
CA GLY A 23 -48.19 -4.54 26.21
C GLY A 23 -47.06 -5.12 27.05
N VAL A 24 -46.33 -6.07 26.51
CA VAL A 24 -44.98 -6.30 26.95
C VAL A 24 -44.14 -5.16 26.36
N SER A 25 -44.20 -4.03 27.06
CA SER A 25 -43.07 -3.10 27.03
C SER A 25 -41.86 -3.91 27.49
N MET A 26 -41.10 -4.44 26.53
CA MET A 26 -39.71 -4.68 26.80
C MET A 26 -39.10 -3.31 27.09
N ALA A 27 -39.19 -2.89 28.34
CA ALA A 27 -38.22 -2.01 28.90
C ALA A 27 -36.86 -2.72 28.66
N ARG A 28 -36.19 -2.37 27.58
CA ARG A 28 -34.74 -2.52 27.52
C ARG A 28 -34.28 -1.82 28.79
N ALA A 29 -34.02 -2.59 29.82
CA ALA A 29 -33.25 -2.11 30.93
C ALA A 29 -31.98 -1.57 30.27
N GLN A 30 -31.85 -0.24 30.20
CA GLN A 30 -30.56 0.39 30.02
C GLN A 30 -29.73 -0.19 31.15
N GLN A 31 -28.89 -1.18 30.81
CA GLN A 31 -27.84 -1.59 31.72
C GLN A 31 -27.11 -0.31 32.08
N LYS A 32 -27.27 0.09 33.34
CA LYS A 32 -26.46 1.15 33.89
C LYS A 32 -25.04 0.75 33.61
N PRO A 33 -24.22 1.59 32.91
CA PRO A 33 -22.80 1.26 32.68
C PRO A 33 -22.19 0.80 33.99
N ALA A 34 -21.43 -0.28 33.97
CA ALA A 34 -20.66 -0.71 35.13
C ALA A 34 -19.90 0.52 35.65
N ALA A 35 -19.85 0.72 36.98
CA ALA A 35 -19.30 1.93 37.61
C ALA A 35 -17.83 2.23 37.28
N ASP A 36 -17.15 1.38 36.50
CA ASP A 36 -15.74 1.48 36.05
C ASP A 36 -15.59 1.76 34.54
N GLU A 37 -16.65 1.97 33.75
CA GLU A 37 -16.48 2.37 32.37
C GLU A 37 -16.15 3.86 32.31
N LEU A 38 -14.88 4.17 32.09
CA LEU A 38 -14.43 5.54 31.85
C LEU A 38 -15.23 6.12 30.68
N THR A 39 -16.08 7.09 30.95
CA THR A 39 -16.76 7.88 29.95
C THR A 39 -15.80 8.88 29.33
N VAL A 40 -16.16 9.41 28.18
CA VAL A 40 -15.30 10.33 27.41
C VAL A 40 -16.03 11.66 27.27
N ASP A 41 -15.32 12.75 27.54
CA ASP A 41 -15.78 14.10 27.27
C ASP A 41 -15.28 14.54 25.89
N MET A 42 -16.06 15.37 25.18
CA MET A 42 -15.73 15.83 23.84
C MET A 42 -15.81 17.36 23.76
N GLN A 43 -14.85 17.96 23.07
CA GLN A 43 -14.90 19.35 22.64
C GLN A 43 -14.98 19.39 21.11
N TRP A 44 -16.14 19.83 20.62
CA TRP A 44 -16.43 19.92 19.20
C TRP A 44 -15.99 21.28 18.60
N ALA A 45 -15.60 21.28 17.32
CA ALA A 45 -15.30 22.48 16.53
C ALA A 45 -14.20 23.38 17.13
N VAL A 46 -13.22 22.78 17.76
CA VAL A 46 -12.04 23.49 18.26
C VAL A 46 -11.27 24.05 17.07
N LYS A 47 -10.87 25.33 17.13
CA LYS A 47 -10.12 25.99 16.05
C LYS A 47 -8.67 26.17 16.44
N ILE A 48 -7.78 25.53 15.69
CA ILE A 48 -6.33 25.59 15.86
C ILE A 48 -5.80 26.59 14.82
N PRO A 49 -5.21 27.72 15.23
CA PRO A 49 -4.64 28.69 14.30
C PRO A 49 -3.31 28.21 13.75
N ALA A 50 -3.18 28.11 12.44
CA ALA A 50 -1.90 27.99 11.76
C ALA A 50 -1.20 29.37 11.71
N ARG A 51 0.12 29.37 11.50
CA ARG A 51 0.99 30.58 11.50
C ARG A 51 0.59 31.64 10.46
N ASP A 52 -0.08 31.23 9.40
CA ASP A 52 -0.57 32.10 8.33
C ASP A 52 -2.01 32.60 8.56
N GLY A 53 -2.61 32.27 9.71
CA GLY A 53 -3.94 32.70 10.11
C GLY A 53 -5.07 31.77 9.67
N VAL A 54 -4.80 30.72 8.89
CA VAL A 54 -5.76 29.66 8.59
C VAL A 54 -6.14 28.94 9.90
N LYS A 55 -7.43 28.63 10.07
CA LYS A 55 -7.93 27.93 11.25
C LYS A 55 -8.26 26.49 10.87
N LEU A 56 -7.49 25.55 11.42
CA LEU A 56 -7.76 24.13 11.29
C LEU A 56 -8.86 23.72 12.29
N ASN A 57 -9.65 22.73 11.91
CA ASN A 57 -10.74 22.21 12.75
C ASN A 57 -10.28 20.96 13.48
N ALA A 58 -10.65 20.87 14.76
CA ALA A 58 -10.41 19.67 15.55
C ALA A 58 -11.63 19.29 16.39
N THR A 59 -11.76 18.00 16.67
CA THR A 59 -12.60 17.45 17.73
C THR A 59 -11.68 16.81 18.77
N VAL A 60 -11.76 17.24 20.02
CA VAL A 60 -10.88 16.78 21.10
C VAL A 60 -11.66 15.88 22.04
N PHE A 61 -11.16 14.69 22.30
CA PHE A 61 -11.71 13.69 23.21
C PHE A 61 -10.82 13.58 24.44
N MET A 62 -11.41 13.54 25.63
CA MET A 62 -10.71 13.49 26.91
C MET A 62 -11.35 12.46 27.83
N PRO A 63 -10.60 11.85 28.76
CA PRO A 63 -11.21 11.08 29.85
C PRO A 63 -12.20 11.95 30.64
N HIS A 64 -13.38 11.39 30.95
CA HIS A 64 -14.38 12.12 31.72
C HIS A 64 -13.83 12.59 33.07
N GLY A 65 -14.05 13.86 33.38
CA GLY A 65 -13.60 14.46 34.64
C GLY A 65 -12.08 14.51 34.81
N GLN A 66 -11.33 14.59 33.72
CA GLN A 66 -9.87 14.72 33.75
C GLN A 66 -9.40 15.81 34.71
N LYS A 67 -8.54 15.47 35.68
CA LYS A 67 -8.03 16.39 36.70
C LYS A 67 -6.56 16.79 36.49
N GLN A 68 -5.82 15.96 35.79
CA GLN A 68 -4.38 16.18 35.54
C GLN A 68 -4.12 16.26 34.03
N PRO A 69 -3.17 17.10 33.60
CA PRO A 69 -2.75 17.13 32.19
C PRO A 69 -2.22 15.76 31.74
N LEU A 70 -2.60 15.32 30.54
CA LEU A 70 -2.25 14.04 29.95
C LEU A 70 -1.48 14.24 28.64
N PRO A 71 -0.73 13.23 28.16
CA PRO A 71 -0.19 13.28 26.80
C PRO A 71 -1.32 13.34 25.77
N VAL A 72 -1.06 14.03 24.65
CA VAL A 72 -2.01 14.17 23.54
C VAL A 72 -1.58 13.31 22.37
N ILE A 73 -2.50 12.53 21.83
CA ILE A 73 -2.40 11.87 20.54
C ILE A 73 -3.26 12.65 19.55
N PHE A 74 -2.81 12.83 18.30
CA PHE A 74 -3.71 13.36 17.29
C PHE A 74 -3.59 12.60 15.96
N THR A 75 -4.69 12.56 15.23
CA THR A 75 -4.73 12.18 13.82
C THR A 75 -4.87 13.43 13.00
N PHE A 76 -3.98 13.60 12.01
CA PHE A 76 -4.03 14.66 11.03
C PHE A 76 -4.39 14.03 9.68
N THR A 77 -5.51 14.44 9.05
CA THR A 77 -6.06 13.63 7.96
C THR A 77 -6.88 14.45 6.96
N PRO A 78 -6.76 14.14 5.64
CA PRO A 78 -7.67 14.66 4.61
C PRO A 78 -9.00 13.88 4.54
N TYR A 79 -9.12 12.74 5.24
CA TYR A 79 -10.25 11.82 5.15
C TYR A 79 -11.42 12.15 6.06
N ILE A 80 -11.42 13.36 6.64
CA ILE A 80 -12.36 13.85 7.66
C ILE A 80 -12.16 13.12 8.99
N GLY A 81 -11.78 13.87 10.02
CA GLY A 81 -11.41 13.33 11.34
C GLY A 81 -12.48 12.44 11.98
N ASP A 82 -13.76 12.72 11.72
CA ASP A 82 -14.90 11.93 12.22
C ASP A 82 -14.77 10.42 11.93
N SER A 83 -14.17 10.04 10.82
CA SER A 83 -13.95 8.62 10.47
C SER A 83 -13.04 7.86 11.44
N TYR A 84 -12.35 8.55 12.34
CA TYR A 84 -11.45 7.96 13.34
C TYR A 84 -11.98 8.06 14.78
N THR A 85 -13.26 8.38 14.97
CA THR A 85 -13.88 8.57 16.28
C THR A 85 -13.68 7.37 17.21
N ASP A 86 -13.80 6.14 16.72
CA ASP A 86 -13.59 4.93 17.54
C ASP A 86 -12.17 4.87 18.12
N ARG A 87 -11.16 5.32 17.37
CA ARG A 87 -9.76 5.40 17.85
C ARG A 87 -9.62 6.46 18.92
N ALA A 88 -10.23 7.63 18.70
CA ALA A 88 -10.20 8.72 19.68
C ALA A 88 -10.83 8.31 21.00
N VAL A 89 -11.98 7.66 20.96
CA VAL A 89 -12.67 7.13 22.15
C VAL A 89 -11.83 6.05 22.84
N TYR A 90 -11.21 5.14 22.07
CA TYR A 90 -10.34 4.11 22.64
C TYR A 90 -9.21 4.73 23.46
N PHE A 91 -8.41 5.64 22.86
CA PHE A 91 -7.27 6.23 23.56
C PHE A 91 -7.67 7.16 24.69
N ALA A 92 -8.79 7.88 24.56
CA ALA A 92 -9.33 8.67 25.67
C ALA A 92 -9.69 7.79 26.88
N LYS A 93 -10.30 6.62 26.67
CA LYS A 93 -10.54 5.62 27.72
C LYS A 93 -9.26 5.03 28.32
N HIS A 94 -8.12 5.14 27.63
CA HIS A 94 -6.82 4.63 28.08
C HIS A 94 -5.88 5.72 28.62
N GLY A 95 -6.44 6.87 29.04
CA GLY A 95 -5.69 7.91 29.74
C GLY A 95 -4.84 8.79 28.82
N TYR A 96 -5.35 9.11 27.65
CA TYR A 96 -4.81 10.10 26.71
C TYR A 96 -5.87 11.16 26.39
N VAL A 97 -5.45 12.32 25.98
CA VAL A 97 -6.29 13.23 25.20
C VAL A 97 -6.08 12.87 23.74
N TYR A 98 -7.16 12.87 22.96
CA TYR A 98 -7.07 12.58 21.52
C TYR A 98 -7.71 13.69 20.70
N ALA A 99 -6.99 14.21 19.70
CA ALA A 99 -7.50 15.22 18.80
C ALA A 99 -7.64 14.65 17.37
N LEU A 100 -8.84 14.74 16.81
CA LEU A 100 -9.10 14.50 15.39
C LEU A 100 -8.99 15.83 14.65
N VAL A 101 -8.01 15.98 13.79
CA VAL A 101 -7.70 17.25 13.12
C VAL A 101 -7.84 17.07 11.61
N ASP A 102 -8.74 17.83 11.01
CA ASP A 102 -8.85 17.91 9.56
C ASP A 102 -7.69 18.75 9.00
N VAL A 103 -7.04 18.27 7.94
CA VAL A 103 -6.03 19.08 7.24
C VAL A 103 -6.66 20.31 6.60
N ARG A 104 -5.85 21.27 6.24
CA ARG A 104 -6.24 22.51 5.53
C ARG A 104 -7.17 22.21 4.36
N GLY A 105 -8.28 22.95 4.25
CA GLY A 105 -9.26 22.82 3.17
C GLY A 105 -10.16 21.59 3.24
N ARG A 106 -10.05 20.77 4.32
CA ARG A 106 -10.90 19.58 4.52
C ARG A 106 -11.80 19.74 5.74
N GLY A 107 -12.94 19.05 5.72
CA GLY A 107 -13.92 19.14 6.81
C GLY A 107 -14.31 20.58 7.12
N ASN A 108 -14.19 20.96 8.37
CA ASN A 108 -14.45 22.32 8.85
C ASN A 108 -13.16 23.17 8.98
N SER A 109 -12.02 22.72 8.45
CA SER A 109 -10.79 23.49 8.36
C SER A 109 -10.86 24.54 7.25
N GLY A 110 -10.26 25.70 7.48
CA GLY A 110 -10.14 26.76 6.47
C GLY A 110 -9.00 26.49 5.48
N GLY A 111 -8.89 27.38 4.49
CA GLY A 111 -7.86 27.29 3.45
C GLY A 111 -8.23 26.34 2.32
N GLU A 112 -7.25 25.99 1.51
CA GLU A 112 -7.40 25.07 0.37
C GLU A 112 -6.48 23.85 0.56
N PHE A 113 -6.99 22.67 0.21
CA PHE A 113 -6.23 21.43 0.28
C PHE A 113 -5.41 21.24 -1.00
N GLU A 114 -4.11 21.15 -0.86
CA GLU A 114 -3.20 20.64 -1.87
C GLU A 114 -2.43 19.47 -1.25
N PRO A 115 -2.62 18.25 -1.75
CA PRO A 115 -2.03 17.06 -1.13
C PRO A 115 -0.52 17.14 -1.00
N PHE A 116 -0.01 16.75 0.17
CA PHE A 116 1.41 16.62 0.52
C PHE A 116 2.19 17.95 0.67
N VAL A 117 1.53 19.11 0.56
CA VAL A 117 2.23 20.42 0.49
C VAL A 117 2.29 21.14 1.83
N ASN A 118 1.17 21.22 2.56
CA ASN A 118 1.06 22.07 3.73
C ASN A 118 1.17 21.32 5.08
N GLU A 119 1.03 20.01 5.07
CA GLU A 119 0.83 19.19 6.27
C GLU A 119 2.00 19.29 7.27
N GLY A 120 3.22 19.43 6.78
CA GLY A 120 4.39 19.58 7.64
C GLY A 120 4.31 20.83 8.52
N ARG A 121 4.06 21.99 7.93
CA ARG A 121 3.98 23.28 8.64
C ARG A 121 2.73 23.38 9.50
N ASP A 122 1.59 22.97 8.95
CA ASP A 122 0.32 22.98 9.67
C ASP A 122 0.37 22.02 10.86
N GLY A 123 0.90 20.82 10.66
CA GLY A 123 1.08 19.84 11.72
C GLY A 123 2.05 20.28 12.81
N TYR A 124 3.13 21.02 12.47
CA TYR A 124 3.98 21.69 13.46
C TYR A 124 3.14 22.62 14.34
N ASP A 125 2.32 23.49 13.72
CA ASP A 125 1.49 24.43 14.44
C ASP A 125 0.44 23.73 15.30
N VAL A 126 -0.12 22.61 14.83
CA VAL A 126 -1.03 21.75 15.62
C VAL A 126 -0.33 21.18 16.85
N VAL A 127 0.88 20.59 16.69
CA VAL A 127 1.65 20.05 17.82
C VAL A 127 1.90 21.11 18.88
N GLU A 128 2.40 22.28 18.47
CA GLU A 128 2.76 23.35 19.39
C GLU A 128 1.55 24.03 20.04
N TRP A 129 0.40 24.03 19.36
CA TRP A 129 -0.85 24.50 19.93
C TRP A 129 -1.40 23.52 20.95
N LEU A 130 -1.45 22.22 20.63
CA LEU A 130 -1.93 21.16 21.53
C LEU A 130 -1.08 21.09 22.80
N ALA A 131 0.24 21.22 22.68
CA ALA A 131 1.16 21.18 23.81
C ALA A 131 0.91 22.28 24.86
N LYS A 132 0.32 23.42 24.45
CA LYS A 132 0.02 24.57 25.31
C LYS A 132 -1.36 24.51 25.96
N GLN A 133 -2.18 23.50 25.62
CA GLN A 133 -3.51 23.42 26.18
C GLN A 133 -3.49 22.96 27.65
N PRO A 134 -4.40 23.44 28.50
CA PRO A 134 -4.41 23.10 29.93
C PRO A 134 -4.63 21.60 30.20
N TYR A 135 -5.17 20.86 29.25
CA TYR A 135 -5.34 19.42 29.34
C TYR A 135 -4.11 18.62 28.91
N CYS A 136 -3.10 19.26 28.33
CA CYS A 136 -1.89 18.62 27.81
C CYS A 136 -0.71 18.77 28.80
N ASN A 137 0.05 17.70 29.00
CA ASN A 137 1.26 17.69 29.82
C ASN A 137 2.54 18.11 29.06
N GLY A 138 2.40 18.69 27.86
CA GLY A 138 3.50 19.10 27.00
C GLY A 138 4.06 17.99 26.11
N LYS A 139 3.50 16.78 26.10
CA LYS A 139 3.90 15.70 25.20
C LYS A 139 2.81 15.40 24.20
N VAL A 140 3.14 15.49 22.92
CA VAL A 140 2.23 15.26 21.80
C VAL A 140 2.78 14.16 20.91
N THR A 141 1.92 13.34 20.36
CA THR A 141 2.25 12.30 19.35
C THR A 141 1.17 12.21 18.29
N MET A 142 1.46 11.46 17.24
CA MET A 142 0.54 11.23 16.13
C MET A 142 0.15 9.77 16.01
N TRP A 143 -1.04 9.53 15.47
CA TRP A 143 -1.53 8.22 15.08
C TRP A 143 -2.15 8.30 13.69
N GLY A 144 -1.86 7.35 12.84
CA GLY A 144 -2.51 7.22 11.54
C GLY A 144 -1.71 6.38 10.55
N GLY A 145 -2.38 6.03 9.47
CA GLY A 145 -1.77 5.27 8.39
C GLY A 145 -2.09 5.86 7.03
N SER A 146 -1.44 5.36 5.97
CA SER A 146 -1.60 5.88 4.62
C SER A 146 -1.13 7.35 4.55
N TYR A 147 -1.95 8.23 4.07
CA TYR A 147 -1.70 9.67 4.11
C TYR A 147 -1.41 10.18 5.52
N ALA A 148 -2.19 9.78 6.53
CA ALA A 148 -1.92 10.15 7.93
C ALA A 148 -0.65 9.46 8.51
N GLY A 149 -0.08 8.48 7.81
CA GLY A 149 1.26 7.95 8.05
C GLY A 149 2.35 8.86 7.45
N PHE A 150 2.13 9.34 6.23
CA PHE A 150 2.96 10.37 5.60
C PHE A 150 2.98 11.66 6.46
N ASP A 151 1.82 12.10 6.94
CA ASP A 151 1.71 13.31 7.77
C ASP A 151 2.65 13.28 8.97
N GLN A 152 2.84 12.13 9.59
CA GLN A 152 3.77 11.99 10.72
C GLN A 152 5.22 12.28 10.33
N TRP A 153 5.66 11.82 9.15
CA TRP A 153 7.01 12.06 8.65
C TRP A 153 7.21 13.51 8.22
N THR A 154 6.21 14.11 7.57
CA THR A 154 6.32 15.50 7.10
C THR A 154 6.21 16.50 8.27
N VAL A 155 5.46 16.19 9.32
CA VAL A 155 5.46 16.97 10.57
C VAL A 155 6.79 16.81 11.30
N LEU A 156 7.31 15.59 11.40
CA LEU A 156 8.57 15.31 12.08
C LEU A 156 9.76 16.06 11.43
N LYS A 157 9.76 16.23 10.10
CA LYS A 157 10.84 16.98 9.42
C LYS A 157 10.89 18.47 9.75
N GLU A 158 9.81 19.02 10.32
CA GLU A 158 9.73 20.41 10.78
C GLU A 158 10.23 20.56 12.24
N PHE A 159 10.49 19.45 12.94
CA PHE A 159 11.05 19.39 14.30
C PHE A 159 10.25 20.13 15.37
N PRO A 160 8.94 19.92 15.53
CA PRO A 160 8.20 20.54 16.61
C PRO A 160 8.73 20.03 17.97
N PRO A 161 9.11 20.92 18.90
CA PRO A 161 9.77 20.54 20.16
C PRO A 161 8.96 19.60 21.06
N HIS A 162 7.62 19.65 20.96
CA HIS A 162 6.73 18.86 21.80
C HIS A 162 6.29 17.53 21.16
N LEU A 163 6.76 17.21 19.94
CA LEU A 163 6.51 15.91 19.31
C LEU A 163 7.42 14.85 19.94
N ALA A 164 6.83 13.97 20.75
CA ALA A 164 7.57 13.00 21.55
C ALA A 164 7.92 11.70 20.83
N THR A 165 7.10 11.28 19.86
CA THR A 165 7.26 10.05 19.07
C THR A 165 6.32 10.07 17.87
N ILE A 166 6.55 9.19 16.89
CA ILE A 166 5.61 8.91 15.79
C ILE A 166 5.42 7.41 15.61
N VAL A 167 4.22 7.02 15.12
CA VAL A 167 3.88 5.64 14.77
C VAL A 167 3.24 5.61 13.37
N PRO A 168 4.03 5.83 12.30
CA PRO A 168 3.51 5.82 10.95
C PRO A 168 3.19 4.39 10.49
N ALA A 169 1.92 4.12 10.17
CA ALA A 169 1.49 2.86 9.58
C ALA A 169 1.27 3.04 8.08
N ALA A 170 1.78 2.10 7.23
CA ALA A 170 1.56 2.15 5.78
C ALA A 170 1.75 3.57 5.21
N ALA A 171 2.85 4.22 5.54
CA ALA A 171 3.06 5.61 5.18
C ALA A 171 3.35 5.76 3.69
N ALA A 172 2.46 6.40 2.94
CA ALA A 172 2.68 6.76 1.55
C ALA A 172 3.90 7.69 1.41
N HIS A 173 4.75 7.45 0.41
CA HIS A 173 5.92 8.29 0.14
C HIS A 173 5.79 8.96 -1.23
N PRO A 174 5.49 10.27 -1.26
CA PRO A 174 5.44 11.01 -2.52
C PRO A 174 6.68 10.78 -3.39
N GLY A 175 6.44 10.41 -4.66
CA GLY A 175 7.50 10.12 -5.61
C GLY A 175 8.10 8.71 -5.52
N VAL A 176 7.52 7.79 -4.71
CA VAL A 176 7.91 6.37 -4.64
C VAL A 176 6.74 5.46 -4.96
N ASP A 177 5.69 5.49 -4.14
CA ASP A 177 4.49 4.67 -4.28
C ASP A 177 3.21 5.49 -4.50
N PHE A 178 3.28 6.81 -4.41
CA PHE A 178 2.18 7.70 -4.72
C PHE A 178 2.69 9.06 -5.24
N PRO A 179 2.06 9.73 -6.26
CA PRO A 179 0.91 9.30 -7.05
C PRO A 179 1.25 8.28 -8.13
N PHE A 180 2.48 7.91 -8.31
CA PHE A 180 2.91 6.84 -9.21
C PHE A 180 3.70 5.78 -8.44
N GLN A 181 3.70 4.57 -8.93
CA GLN A 181 4.57 3.51 -8.46
C GLN A 181 5.63 3.23 -9.53
N TYR A 182 6.90 3.49 -9.21
CA TYR A 182 8.04 3.33 -10.12
C TYR A 182 7.83 4.01 -11.49
N ASN A 183 7.44 5.28 -11.48
CA ASN A 183 7.20 6.12 -12.67
C ASN A 183 5.94 5.73 -13.48
N ILE A 184 5.06 4.87 -12.97
CA ILE A 184 3.84 4.43 -13.65
C ILE A 184 2.64 4.93 -12.84
N PHE A 185 1.84 5.81 -13.44
CA PHE A 185 0.60 6.31 -12.88
C PHE A 185 -0.52 5.26 -12.96
N ALA A 186 -1.49 5.38 -12.07
CA ALA A 186 -2.67 4.54 -12.03
C ALA A 186 -3.97 5.36 -12.04
N PRO A 187 -5.08 4.83 -12.59
CA PRO A 187 -6.40 5.48 -12.45
C PRO A 187 -6.80 5.74 -10.99
N TYR A 188 -6.26 4.97 -10.05
CA TYR A 188 -6.43 5.16 -8.62
C TYR A 188 -6.02 6.57 -8.14
N ASP A 189 -5.06 7.20 -8.78
CA ASP A 189 -4.60 8.55 -8.42
C ASP A 189 -5.74 9.57 -8.49
N LEU A 190 -6.53 9.52 -9.57
CA LEU A 190 -7.70 10.37 -9.72
C LEU A 190 -8.86 9.93 -8.83
N GLN A 191 -9.06 8.63 -8.63
CA GLN A 191 -10.06 8.10 -7.70
C GLN A 191 -9.81 8.68 -6.29
N TRP A 192 -8.57 8.65 -5.83
CA TRP A 192 -8.17 9.21 -4.55
C TRP A 192 -8.34 10.74 -4.50
N LEU A 193 -7.93 11.46 -5.55
CA LEU A 193 -8.16 12.91 -5.64
C LEU A 193 -9.65 13.25 -5.61
N THR A 194 -10.50 12.43 -6.23
CA THR A 194 -11.96 12.63 -6.18
C THR A 194 -12.49 12.39 -4.76
N PHE A 195 -11.98 11.42 -4.04
CA PHE A 195 -12.32 11.18 -2.63
C PHE A 195 -11.98 12.36 -1.74
N THR A 196 -10.84 13.01 -2.00
CA THR A 196 -10.35 14.13 -1.20
C THR A 196 -10.68 15.51 -1.80
N SER A 197 -11.49 15.57 -2.85
CA SER A 197 -11.94 16.83 -3.44
C SER A 197 -13.02 17.51 -2.58
N GLY A 198 -12.97 18.86 -2.53
CA GLY A 198 -13.91 19.66 -1.73
C GLY A 198 -13.68 19.51 -0.22
N VAL A 199 -14.65 19.96 0.58
CA VAL A 199 -14.55 19.99 2.05
C VAL A 199 -15.05 18.71 2.73
N THR A 200 -15.87 17.90 2.04
CA THR A 200 -16.44 16.64 2.56
C THR A 200 -15.78 15.43 1.92
N GLY A 201 -15.89 14.28 2.55
CA GLY A 201 -15.43 13.02 1.96
C GLY A 201 -16.47 12.42 1.00
N ASN A 202 -16.01 11.94 -0.15
CA ASN A 202 -16.83 11.25 -1.16
C ASN A 202 -16.66 9.72 -1.03
N GLY A 203 -16.77 9.19 0.20
CA GLY A 203 -16.46 7.78 0.52
C GLY A 203 -17.28 6.76 -0.27
N SER A 204 -18.58 7.04 -0.51
CA SER A 204 -19.42 6.13 -1.29
C SER A 204 -18.99 6.06 -2.76
N LEU A 205 -18.58 7.18 -3.36
CA LEU A 205 -18.05 7.19 -4.72
C LEU A 205 -16.65 6.57 -4.77
N PHE A 206 -15.80 6.89 -3.78
CA PHE A 206 -14.46 6.29 -3.68
C PHE A 206 -14.52 4.76 -3.62
N GLY A 207 -15.42 4.20 -2.80
CA GLY A 207 -15.62 2.75 -2.67
C GLY A 207 -16.43 2.10 -3.79
N ASN A 208 -16.85 2.85 -4.82
CA ASN A 208 -17.61 2.29 -5.94
C ASN A 208 -16.66 1.73 -7.01
N SER A 209 -16.21 0.48 -6.82
CA SER A 209 -15.30 -0.21 -7.75
C SER A 209 -15.86 -0.27 -9.17
N GLY A 210 -17.15 -0.56 -9.34
CA GLY A 210 -17.80 -0.63 -10.65
C GLY A 210 -17.72 0.68 -11.44
N PHE A 211 -17.91 1.83 -10.77
CA PHE A 211 -17.76 3.14 -11.42
C PHE A 211 -16.31 3.35 -11.89
N TRP A 212 -15.34 3.17 -10.99
CA TRP A 212 -13.94 3.46 -11.32
C TRP A 212 -13.34 2.48 -12.33
N THR A 213 -13.66 1.19 -12.21
CA THR A 213 -13.26 0.18 -13.20
C THR A 213 -13.87 0.48 -14.57
N SER A 214 -15.15 0.91 -14.61
CA SER A 214 -15.80 1.32 -15.86
C SER A 214 -15.09 2.51 -16.51
N LYS A 215 -14.69 3.52 -15.73
CA LYS A 215 -13.98 4.70 -16.26
C LYS A 215 -12.55 4.37 -16.71
N ALA A 216 -11.83 3.57 -15.94
CA ALA A 216 -10.51 3.09 -16.35
C ALA A 216 -10.58 2.26 -17.65
N ARG A 217 -11.58 1.37 -17.75
CA ARG A 217 -11.83 0.57 -18.96
C ARG A 217 -12.23 1.45 -20.15
N GLU A 218 -13.05 2.48 -19.96
CA GLU A 218 -13.42 3.44 -21.01
C GLU A 218 -12.17 4.13 -21.59
N MET A 219 -11.29 4.64 -20.74
CA MET A 219 -10.00 5.24 -21.15
C MET A 219 -9.13 4.23 -21.91
N TYR A 220 -8.99 3.03 -21.35
CA TYR A 220 -8.16 1.97 -21.90
C TYR A 220 -8.65 1.50 -23.28
N MET A 221 -9.97 1.28 -23.46
CA MET A 221 -10.58 0.81 -24.69
C MET A 221 -10.62 1.87 -25.78
N SER A 222 -10.74 3.16 -25.40
CA SER A 222 -10.71 4.28 -26.34
C SER A 222 -9.32 4.71 -26.75
N HIS A 223 -8.28 4.12 -26.15
CA HIS A 223 -6.88 4.55 -26.36
C HIS A 223 -6.64 6.03 -26.11
N SER A 224 -7.38 6.62 -25.17
CA SER A 224 -7.24 8.02 -24.79
C SER A 224 -5.98 8.27 -23.98
N ALA A 225 -5.49 9.51 -24.01
CA ALA A 225 -4.34 9.92 -23.21
C ALA A 225 -4.66 9.87 -21.71
N PHE A 226 -3.74 9.34 -20.91
CA PHE A 226 -3.92 9.24 -19.45
C PHE A 226 -4.15 10.62 -18.80
N GLN A 227 -3.50 11.67 -19.30
CA GLN A 227 -3.71 13.03 -18.81
C GLN A 227 -5.14 13.56 -18.96
N ASP A 228 -5.98 12.95 -19.80
CA ASP A 228 -7.38 13.35 -19.99
C ASP A 228 -8.35 12.54 -19.10
N PHE A 229 -7.82 11.65 -18.25
CA PHE A 229 -8.64 10.79 -17.40
C PHE A 229 -9.52 11.58 -16.41
N ASP A 230 -9.04 12.71 -15.91
CA ASP A 230 -9.80 13.60 -15.03
C ASP A 230 -11.06 14.18 -15.71
N LYS A 231 -10.98 14.54 -16.99
CA LYS A 231 -12.11 15.00 -17.79
C LYS A 231 -13.06 13.85 -18.11
N LEU A 232 -12.52 12.67 -18.48
CA LEU A 232 -13.31 11.47 -18.78
C LEU A 232 -14.10 10.98 -17.55
N ALA A 233 -13.50 11.04 -16.38
CA ALA A 233 -14.16 10.69 -15.12
C ALA A 233 -15.13 11.78 -14.61
N GLY A 234 -15.12 12.98 -15.24
CA GLY A 234 -16.00 14.09 -14.88
C GLY A 234 -15.53 14.94 -13.70
N ASN A 235 -14.25 14.83 -13.31
CA ASN A 235 -13.63 15.61 -12.24
C ASN A 235 -12.31 16.25 -12.71
N PRO A 236 -12.34 17.30 -13.55
CA PRO A 236 -11.13 18.02 -13.95
C PRO A 236 -10.36 18.49 -12.71
N SER A 237 -9.10 18.10 -12.59
CA SER A 237 -8.29 18.31 -11.40
C SER A 237 -6.97 18.97 -11.72
N THR A 238 -6.74 20.17 -11.17
CA THR A 238 -5.47 20.89 -11.30
C THR A 238 -4.31 20.13 -10.64
N VAL A 239 -4.58 19.40 -9.56
CA VAL A 239 -3.59 18.58 -8.87
C VAL A 239 -3.20 17.37 -9.72
N PHE A 240 -4.18 16.68 -10.33
CA PHE A 240 -3.90 15.57 -11.26
C PHE A 240 -3.04 16.06 -12.43
N GLN A 241 -3.41 17.19 -13.03
CA GLN A 241 -2.63 17.82 -14.12
C GLN A 241 -1.22 18.24 -13.69
N LYS A 242 -1.03 18.61 -12.43
CA LYS A 242 0.30 18.86 -11.86
C LYS A 242 1.10 17.56 -11.73
N TRP A 243 0.51 16.51 -11.19
CA TRP A 243 1.20 15.23 -10.98
C TRP A 243 1.66 14.59 -12.29
N VAL A 244 0.82 14.54 -13.32
CA VAL A 244 1.22 13.94 -14.61
C VAL A 244 2.34 14.70 -15.33
N LYS A 245 2.65 15.94 -14.91
CA LYS A 245 3.82 16.71 -15.39
C LYS A 245 5.12 16.37 -14.62
N HIS A 246 5.00 15.64 -13.52
CA HIS A 246 6.10 15.18 -12.70
C HIS A 246 6.14 13.64 -12.69
N PRO A 247 6.48 12.97 -13.80
CA PRO A 247 6.39 11.50 -13.93
C PRO A 247 7.54 10.75 -13.23
N ALA A 248 8.44 11.46 -12.57
CA ALA A 248 9.59 10.92 -11.87
C ALA A 248 9.80 11.62 -10.52
N PRO A 249 10.47 10.96 -9.56
CA PRO A 249 10.90 11.62 -8.32
C PRO A 249 11.82 12.80 -8.66
N ASP A 250 11.37 14.01 -8.36
CA ASP A 250 12.11 15.24 -8.62
C ASP A 250 12.04 16.21 -7.42
N ALA A 251 12.49 17.44 -7.60
CA ALA A 251 12.47 18.46 -6.54
C ALA A 251 11.07 18.76 -5.99
N TYR A 252 10.02 18.56 -6.80
CA TYR A 252 8.63 18.74 -6.36
C TYR A 252 8.28 17.75 -5.25
N TYR A 253 8.56 16.46 -5.44
CA TYR A 253 8.31 15.43 -4.41
C TYR A 253 9.34 15.47 -3.28
N ASP A 254 10.61 15.82 -3.57
CA ASP A 254 11.65 15.93 -2.53
C ASP A 254 11.30 16.96 -1.45
N ALA A 255 10.57 18.02 -1.80
CA ALA A 255 10.13 19.04 -0.83
C ALA A 255 9.11 18.51 0.19
N MET A 256 8.38 17.44 -0.14
CA MET A 256 7.30 16.88 0.68
C MET A 256 7.83 15.97 1.81
N VAL A 257 9.00 15.38 1.65
CA VAL A 257 9.58 14.35 2.53
C VAL A 257 10.86 14.82 3.21
N PRO A 258 11.32 14.15 4.29
CA PRO A 258 12.56 14.53 4.94
C PRO A 258 13.78 14.39 4.01
N SER A 259 14.60 15.44 3.95
CA SER A 259 15.91 15.41 3.30
C SER A 259 16.94 14.58 4.09
N PRO A 260 18.08 14.18 3.50
CA PRO A 260 19.16 13.54 4.24
C PRO A 260 19.62 14.32 5.47
N GLU A 261 19.68 15.64 5.39
CA GLU A 261 20.08 16.49 6.51
C GLU A 261 19.01 16.54 7.63
N GLN A 262 17.74 16.48 7.24
CA GLN A 262 16.64 16.41 8.22
C GLN A 262 16.64 15.05 8.94
N TYR A 263 16.87 13.93 8.25
CA TYR A 263 17.01 12.62 8.90
C TYR A 263 18.09 12.59 9.98
N LYS A 264 19.22 13.29 9.80
CA LYS A 264 20.32 13.38 10.79
C LYS A 264 19.89 14.06 12.10
N ARG A 265 18.85 14.90 12.06
CA ARG A 265 18.35 15.67 13.20
C ARG A 265 17.22 14.98 13.96
N ILE A 266 16.64 13.92 13.39
CA ILE A 266 15.56 13.17 14.03
C ILE A 266 16.12 12.46 15.27
N GLY A 267 15.52 12.71 16.44
CA GLY A 267 15.95 12.12 17.72
C GLY A 267 14.83 11.43 18.50
N VAL A 268 13.57 11.49 18.02
CA VAL A 268 12.43 10.85 18.71
C VAL A 268 12.34 9.36 18.39
N PRO A 269 11.81 8.52 19.30
CA PRO A 269 11.50 7.12 18.99
C PRO A 269 10.48 7.00 17.86
N ILE A 270 10.65 5.99 17.00
CA ILE A 270 9.77 5.74 15.86
C ILE A 270 9.35 4.27 15.83
N LEU A 271 8.07 4.01 15.59
CA LEU A 271 7.55 2.68 15.31
C LEU A 271 6.92 2.67 13.90
N THR A 272 7.63 2.18 12.91
CA THR A 272 7.09 1.97 11.56
C THR A 272 6.31 0.67 11.50
N ILE A 273 5.10 0.71 10.94
CA ILE A 273 4.24 -0.47 10.73
C ILE A 273 3.91 -0.57 9.23
N THR A 274 4.07 -1.73 8.63
CA THR A 274 3.63 -2.02 7.26
C THR A 274 3.21 -3.47 7.09
N GLY A 275 2.79 -3.87 5.90
CA GLY A 275 2.32 -5.22 5.59
C GLY A 275 3.00 -5.81 4.36
N HIS A 276 3.01 -7.14 4.26
CA HIS A 276 3.53 -7.85 3.08
C HIS A 276 2.74 -7.47 1.81
N TYR A 277 1.44 -7.24 1.98
CA TYR A 277 0.48 -7.02 0.88
C TYR A 277 -0.07 -5.59 0.87
N ASP A 278 0.67 -4.67 1.48
CA ASP A 278 0.33 -3.25 1.56
C ASP A 278 0.85 -2.52 0.32
N GLY A 279 -0.03 -1.78 -0.37
CA GLY A 279 0.35 -0.97 -1.53
C GLY A 279 1.36 0.13 -1.21
N ASP A 280 1.32 0.68 0.02
CA ASP A 280 2.27 1.70 0.50
C ASP A 280 3.48 1.08 1.24
N GLN A 281 3.71 -0.23 1.09
CA GLN A 281 4.90 -0.89 1.62
C GLN A 281 6.21 -0.25 1.11
N PRO A 282 6.35 0.09 -0.20
CA PRO A 282 7.56 0.73 -0.70
C PRO A 282 7.86 2.07 -0.03
N GLY A 283 6.82 2.87 0.23
CA GLY A 283 6.93 4.15 0.93
C GLY A 283 7.37 3.98 2.37
N ALA A 284 6.69 3.11 3.13
CA ALA A 284 7.03 2.80 4.51
C ALA A 284 8.48 2.33 4.65
N PHE A 285 8.94 1.42 3.78
CA PHE A 285 10.34 0.98 3.75
C PHE A 285 11.30 2.07 3.29
N THR A 286 10.89 2.97 2.40
CA THR A 286 11.73 4.08 1.96
C THR A 286 12.02 5.02 3.13
N PHE A 287 11.01 5.41 3.90
CA PHE A 287 11.21 6.21 5.12
C PHE A 287 12.10 5.48 6.13
N TYR A 288 11.83 4.20 6.40
CA TYR A 288 12.64 3.40 7.32
C TYR A 288 14.10 3.31 6.88
N LYS A 289 14.36 2.87 5.63
CA LYS A 289 15.71 2.71 5.08
C LYS A 289 16.49 4.04 5.04
N ARG A 290 15.83 5.15 4.70
CA ARG A 290 16.46 6.47 4.70
C ARG A 290 16.83 6.91 6.11
N HIS A 291 15.97 6.68 7.11
CA HIS A 291 16.32 6.95 8.50
C HIS A 291 17.45 6.04 9.00
N MET A 292 17.45 4.75 8.65
CA MET A 292 18.58 3.85 8.95
C MET A 292 19.88 4.27 8.27
N LYS A 293 19.81 4.86 7.09
CA LYS A 293 21.00 5.34 6.36
C LYS A 293 21.56 6.63 6.97
N PHE A 294 20.72 7.61 7.22
CA PHE A 294 21.16 8.99 7.53
C PHE A 294 21.05 9.37 9.00
N GLY A 295 20.19 8.73 9.80
CA GLY A 295 19.98 9.02 11.21
C GLY A 295 21.22 8.77 12.08
N THR A 296 21.25 9.35 13.28
CA THR A 296 22.29 9.08 14.28
C THR A 296 22.21 7.64 14.81
N ALA A 297 23.27 7.14 15.42
CA ALA A 297 23.28 5.80 16.02
C ALA A 297 22.20 5.63 17.10
N GLU A 298 22.01 6.67 17.93
CA GLU A 298 20.98 6.71 18.97
C GLU A 298 19.56 6.68 18.38
N ALA A 299 19.28 7.53 17.39
CA ALA A 299 17.98 7.56 16.72
C ALA A 299 17.63 6.22 16.05
N LYS A 300 18.61 5.60 15.37
CA LYS A 300 18.46 4.27 14.76
C LYS A 300 18.17 3.18 15.80
N ALA A 301 18.78 3.25 16.98
CA ALA A 301 18.54 2.27 18.04
C ALA A 301 17.09 2.32 18.58
N ASN A 302 16.42 3.47 18.44
CA ASN A 302 15.05 3.70 18.87
C ASN A 302 14.03 3.69 17.71
N HIS A 303 14.42 3.22 16.54
CA HIS A 303 13.49 3.01 15.43
C HIS A 303 13.17 1.51 15.26
N TYR A 304 11.93 1.16 15.49
CA TYR A 304 11.39 -0.20 15.38
C TYR A 304 10.55 -0.33 14.13
N LEU A 305 10.51 -1.55 13.57
CA LEU A 305 9.76 -1.90 12.38
C LEU A 305 8.92 -3.15 12.63
N ILE A 306 7.66 -3.10 12.22
CA ILE A 306 6.76 -4.27 12.22
C ILE A 306 6.28 -4.50 10.78
N VAL A 307 6.45 -5.73 10.29
CA VAL A 307 5.96 -6.17 8.98
C VAL A 307 5.02 -7.36 9.21
N GLY A 308 3.71 -7.09 9.15
CA GLY A 308 2.69 -8.13 9.30
C GLY A 308 2.24 -8.74 7.96
N PRO A 309 1.45 -9.82 7.98
CA PRO A 309 0.89 -10.42 6.78
C PRO A 309 -0.36 -9.64 6.31
N TRP A 310 -0.31 -8.33 6.36
CA TRP A 310 -1.45 -7.45 6.22
C TRP A 310 -1.47 -6.74 4.86
N ASP A 311 -2.70 -6.42 4.42
CA ASP A 311 -2.97 -5.43 3.39
C ASP A 311 -2.93 -4.00 3.96
N HIS A 312 -3.24 -3.03 3.13
CA HIS A 312 -3.25 -1.62 3.52
C HIS A 312 -4.13 -1.34 4.75
N ALA A 313 -5.35 -1.89 4.81
CA ALA A 313 -6.25 -1.71 5.95
C ALA A 313 -5.77 -2.48 7.19
N GLY A 314 -5.22 -3.67 6.99
CA GLY A 314 -4.71 -4.55 8.04
C GLY A 314 -3.54 -3.96 8.84
N THR A 315 -2.78 -3.02 8.28
CA THR A 315 -1.73 -2.29 9.01
C THR A 315 -2.27 -1.44 10.18
N ARG A 316 -3.57 -1.24 10.25
CA ARG A 316 -4.29 -0.54 11.33
C ARG A 316 -5.32 -1.40 12.01
N THR A 317 -5.89 -2.36 11.29
CA THR A 317 -6.92 -3.30 11.78
C THR A 317 -6.64 -4.68 11.20
N PRO A 318 -5.73 -5.45 11.81
CA PRO A 318 -5.30 -6.77 11.36
C PRO A 318 -6.47 -7.73 11.13
N ARG A 319 -6.36 -8.54 10.08
CA ARG A 319 -7.32 -9.58 9.72
C ARG A 319 -6.57 -10.91 9.52
N ALA A 320 -7.28 -12.01 9.75
CA ALA A 320 -6.74 -13.35 9.54
C ALA A 320 -6.80 -13.81 8.08
N GLU A 321 -7.24 -12.94 7.16
CA GLU A 321 -7.33 -13.26 5.73
C GLU A 321 -7.04 -12.01 4.89
N VAL A 322 -6.22 -12.16 3.85
CA VAL A 322 -5.92 -11.15 2.84
C VAL A 322 -5.83 -11.80 1.47
N GLY A 323 -6.58 -11.29 0.50
CA GLY A 323 -6.49 -11.70 -0.92
C GLY A 323 -6.65 -13.20 -1.17
N GLY A 324 -7.44 -13.89 -0.36
CA GLY A 324 -7.64 -15.34 -0.43
C GLY A 324 -6.67 -16.18 0.40
N LEU A 325 -5.65 -15.56 1.02
CA LEU A 325 -4.74 -16.23 1.95
C LEU A 325 -5.26 -16.13 3.38
N LYS A 326 -5.24 -17.24 4.10
CA LYS A 326 -5.59 -17.32 5.52
C LYS A 326 -4.33 -17.47 6.35
N PHE A 327 -4.31 -16.80 7.50
CA PHE A 327 -3.19 -16.77 8.42
C PHE A 327 -3.60 -17.29 9.80
N GLY A 328 -2.63 -17.74 10.59
CA GLY A 328 -2.84 -18.14 11.98
C GLY A 328 -3.28 -16.97 12.87
N GLU A 329 -3.84 -17.29 14.04
CA GLU A 329 -4.35 -16.29 15.00
C GLU A 329 -3.31 -15.24 15.41
N ALA A 330 -2.02 -15.62 15.43
CA ALA A 330 -0.93 -14.69 15.74
C ALA A 330 -0.80 -13.52 14.76
N SER A 331 -1.41 -13.62 13.56
CA SER A 331 -1.46 -12.53 12.58
C SER A 331 -2.37 -11.38 12.99
N VAL A 332 -3.37 -11.64 13.84
CA VAL A 332 -4.34 -10.66 14.32
C VAL A 332 -3.82 -10.00 15.59
N LEU A 333 -2.79 -9.17 15.42
CA LEU A 333 -2.18 -8.43 16.51
C LEU A 333 -3.11 -7.29 16.97
N ASP A 334 -3.31 -7.15 18.29
CA ASP A 334 -4.01 -5.98 18.85
C ASP A 334 -3.14 -4.73 18.72
N LEU A 335 -3.28 -4.05 17.59
CA LEU A 335 -2.52 -2.83 17.31
C LEU A 335 -2.94 -1.65 18.21
N ASN A 336 -4.17 -1.62 18.73
CA ASN A 336 -4.56 -0.57 19.67
C ASN A 336 -3.78 -0.70 20.98
N LYS A 337 -3.71 -1.91 21.51
CA LYS A 337 -2.91 -2.18 22.70
C LYS A 337 -1.43 -1.91 22.45
N LEU A 338 -0.89 -2.34 21.32
CA LEU A 338 0.51 -2.11 20.98
C LEU A 338 0.84 -0.61 20.91
N HIS A 339 -0.04 0.21 20.30
CA HIS A 339 0.12 1.66 20.28
C HIS A 339 0.06 2.24 21.71
N SER A 340 -0.87 1.78 22.54
CA SER A 340 -0.96 2.25 23.94
C SER A 340 0.32 1.92 24.71
N ASP A 341 0.81 0.67 24.60
CA ASP A 341 2.07 0.25 25.24
C ASP A 341 3.27 1.08 24.74
N TRP A 342 3.32 1.40 23.43
CA TRP A 342 4.34 2.24 22.83
C TRP A 342 4.30 3.68 23.35
N TYR A 343 3.10 4.28 23.38
CA TYR A 343 2.93 5.65 23.86
C TYR A 343 3.17 5.76 25.37
N ASP A 344 2.82 4.73 26.15
CA ASP A 344 3.15 4.69 27.58
C ASP A 344 4.67 4.66 27.79
N TRP A 345 5.40 3.87 27.00
CA TRP A 345 6.86 3.87 27.05
C TRP A 345 7.45 5.21 26.62
N ALA A 346 7.05 5.74 25.48
CA ALA A 346 7.66 6.94 24.91
C ALA A 346 7.30 8.23 25.67
N MET A 347 6.09 8.30 26.26
CA MET A 347 5.57 9.54 26.83
C MET A 347 5.32 9.52 28.33
N LYS A 348 5.08 8.35 28.93
CA LYS A 348 4.73 8.24 30.36
C LYS A 348 5.83 7.55 31.19
N GLY A 349 6.97 7.17 30.57
CA GLY A 349 8.06 6.47 31.25
C GLY A 349 7.77 5.02 31.62
N GLY A 350 6.83 4.39 30.90
CA GLY A 350 6.51 2.97 31.00
C GLY A 350 7.63 2.06 30.47
N THR A 351 7.36 0.78 30.43
CA THR A 351 8.27 -0.22 29.84
C THR A 351 8.07 -0.33 28.33
N LYS A 352 9.15 -0.65 27.62
CA LYS A 352 9.07 -0.92 26.19
C LYS A 352 8.08 -2.06 25.91
N PRO A 353 7.25 -1.99 24.85
CA PRO A 353 6.30 -3.04 24.50
C PRO A 353 6.97 -4.41 24.42
N ALA A 354 6.44 -5.39 25.13
CA ALA A 354 7.02 -6.75 25.20
C ALA A 354 7.02 -7.46 23.83
N PHE A 355 6.13 -7.07 22.93
CA PHE A 355 6.10 -7.55 21.54
C PHE A 355 7.38 -7.18 20.77
N LEU A 356 7.98 -6.02 21.04
CA LEU A 356 9.19 -5.54 20.35
C LEU A 356 10.46 -6.19 20.95
N LYS A 357 10.61 -7.51 20.78
CA LYS A 357 11.76 -8.27 21.29
C LYS A 357 13.09 -7.80 20.69
N LYS A 358 13.08 -7.44 19.38
CA LYS A 358 14.18 -6.83 18.64
C LYS A 358 13.65 -5.64 17.80
N ARG A 359 14.53 -4.96 17.06
CA ARG A 359 14.14 -3.76 16.28
C ARG A 359 13.22 -4.07 15.10
N VAL A 360 13.29 -5.26 14.54
CA VAL A 360 12.44 -5.69 13.44
C VAL A 360 11.63 -6.90 13.90
N ALA A 361 10.30 -6.80 13.80
CA ALA A 361 9.37 -7.90 13.94
C ALA A 361 8.73 -8.18 12.58
N TYR A 362 8.73 -9.42 12.14
CA TYR A 362 8.12 -9.81 10.86
C TYR A 362 7.38 -11.13 10.99
N TYR A 363 6.27 -11.25 10.27
CA TYR A 363 5.46 -12.46 10.28
C TYR A 363 5.86 -13.37 9.12
N VAL A 364 6.09 -14.66 9.41
CA VAL A 364 6.45 -15.66 8.40
C VAL A 364 5.20 -16.43 7.99
N VAL A 365 4.66 -16.11 6.82
CA VAL A 365 3.50 -16.80 6.23
C VAL A 365 3.89 -18.22 5.86
N GLY A 366 3.03 -19.21 6.15
CA GLY A 366 3.33 -20.63 5.97
C GLY A 366 4.07 -21.28 7.13
N ALA A 367 4.69 -20.48 8.03
CA ALA A 367 5.10 -20.90 9.36
C ALA A 367 4.15 -20.39 10.45
N GLU A 368 3.33 -19.38 10.12
CA GLU A 368 2.31 -18.78 10.96
C GLU A 368 2.85 -18.24 12.30
N GLU A 369 4.04 -17.65 12.26
CA GLU A 369 4.75 -17.17 13.46
C GLU A 369 5.42 -15.82 13.27
N TRP A 370 5.56 -15.07 14.36
CA TRP A 370 6.38 -13.86 14.40
C TRP A 370 7.83 -14.19 14.66
N LYS A 371 8.72 -13.65 13.82
CA LYS A 371 10.16 -13.67 14.02
C LYS A 371 10.72 -12.27 14.26
N TYR A 372 11.94 -12.21 14.77
CA TYR A 372 12.56 -10.97 15.22
C TYR A 372 14.01 -10.90 14.78
N ALA A 373 14.42 -9.73 14.28
CA ALA A 373 15.79 -9.48 13.83
C ALA A 373 16.30 -8.13 14.37
N ASP A 374 17.61 -7.98 14.45
CA ASP A 374 18.24 -6.75 14.93
C ASP A 374 18.26 -5.66 13.84
N SER A 375 18.19 -6.04 12.56
CA SER A 375 18.04 -5.15 11.41
C SER A 375 17.40 -5.90 10.23
N LEU A 376 16.99 -5.19 9.18
CA LEU A 376 16.49 -5.80 7.94
C LEU A 376 17.55 -6.69 7.29
N GLU A 377 18.81 -6.25 7.30
CA GLU A 377 19.94 -6.95 6.69
C GLU A 377 20.29 -8.24 7.43
N SER A 378 19.93 -8.35 8.71
CA SER A 378 20.19 -9.53 9.54
C SER A 378 19.09 -10.60 9.48
N ILE A 379 18.03 -10.38 8.69
CA ILE A 379 16.93 -11.35 8.55
C ILE A 379 17.39 -12.57 7.74
N SER A 380 17.88 -12.34 6.53
CA SER A 380 18.40 -13.39 5.66
C SER A 380 19.92 -13.51 5.82
N ASN A 381 20.41 -14.73 5.83
CA ASN A 381 21.84 -15.04 5.99
C ASN A 381 22.47 -15.70 4.76
N GLU A 382 21.70 -15.88 3.69
CA GLU A 382 22.15 -16.39 2.39
C GLU A 382 21.40 -15.73 1.24
N VAL A 383 22.07 -15.54 0.12
CA VAL A 383 21.45 -15.16 -1.16
C VAL A 383 21.57 -16.34 -2.11
N LYS A 384 20.43 -16.90 -2.52
CA LYS A 384 20.37 -17.95 -3.53
C LYS A 384 20.15 -17.33 -4.90
N THR A 385 21.07 -17.55 -5.83
CA THR A 385 20.97 -17.08 -7.22
C THR A 385 20.45 -18.19 -8.12
N LEU A 386 19.34 -17.92 -8.82
CA LEU A 386 18.73 -18.79 -9.81
C LEU A 386 18.83 -18.14 -11.18
N TYR A 387 19.58 -18.75 -12.09
CA TYR A 387 19.73 -18.29 -13.47
C TYR A 387 18.54 -18.73 -14.31
N LEU A 388 18.11 -17.85 -15.20
CA LEU A 388 17.08 -18.13 -16.18
C LEU A 388 17.69 -18.89 -17.35
N SER A 389 16.99 -19.89 -17.85
CA SER A 389 17.38 -20.65 -19.05
C SER A 389 16.14 -21.25 -19.73
N SER A 390 16.22 -21.44 -21.03
CA SER A 390 15.21 -22.15 -21.83
C SER A 390 15.84 -22.77 -23.09
N ASN A 391 15.04 -23.54 -23.79
CA ASN A 391 15.40 -24.06 -25.13
C ASN A 391 14.76 -23.23 -26.26
N GLY A 392 14.40 -21.95 -25.97
CA GLY A 392 13.64 -21.07 -26.86
C GLY A 392 12.14 -21.34 -26.75
N GLY A 393 11.40 -20.46 -26.07
CA GLY A 393 9.97 -20.56 -25.92
C GLY A 393 9.50 -20.74 -24.49
N ALA A 394 9.74 -19.72 -23.65
CA ALA A 394 9.21 -19.66 -22.28
C ALA A 394 7.84 -18.96 -22.21
N GLY A 395 7.02 -19.03 -23.26
CA GLY A 395 5.83 -18.19 -23.44
C GLY A 395 4.61 -18.58 -22.61
N ASP A 396 4.53 -19.82 -22.11
CA ASP A 396 3.37 -20.31 -21.35
C ASP A 396 3.78 -21.36 -20.30
N VAL A 397 2.80 -21.85 -19.53
CA VAL A 397 3.03 -22.83 -18.45
C VAL A 397 3.41 -24.23 -18.96
N PHE A 398 3.13 -24.57 -20.22
CA PHE A 398 3.49 -25.84 -20.83
C PHE A 398 4.86 -25.79 -21.51
N HIS A 399 5.26 -24.61 -21.97
CA HIS A 399 6.55 -24.30 -22.58
C HIS A 399 7.26 -23.25 -21.75
N SER A 400 7.59 -23.58 -20.50
CA SER A 400 8.25 -22.67 -19.59
C SER A 400 9.77 -22.84 -19.59
N GLY A 401 10.48 -21.75 -19.28
CA GLY A 401 11.89 -21.81 -18.94
C GLY A 401 12.13 -22.35 -17.53
N MET A 402 13.41 -22.45 -17.18
CA MET A 402 13.89 -22.95 -15.90
C MET A 402 14.58 -21.86 -15.09
N LEU A 403 14.41 -21.93 -13.77
CA LEU A 403 15.20 -21.22 -12.75
C LEU A 403 16.13 -22.24 -12.08
N SER A 404 17.44 -22.15 -12.31
CA SER A 404 18.41 -23.12 -11.80
C SER A 404 19.67 -22.44 -11.28
N GLU A 405 20.42 -23.13 -10.40
CA GLU A 405 21.69 -22.63 -9.87
C GLU A 405 22.84 -22.68 -10.91
N GLY A 406 22.65 -23.47 -11.96
CA GLY A 406 23.63 -23.57 -13.07
C GLY A 406 23.62 -22.34 -13.96
N LYS A 407 24.78 -21.74 -14.18
CA LYS A 407 24.93 -20.64 -15.12
C LYS A 407 24.59 -21.08 -16.55
N PRO A 408 23.92 -20.22 -17.34
CA PRO A 408 23.62 -20.53 -18.74
C PRO A 408 24.87 -20.72 -19.58
N GLY A 409 24.80 -21.64 -20.56
CA GLY A 409 25.86 -21.88 -21.49
C GLY A 409 25.97 -20.85 -22.62
N ALA A 410 27.03 -20.93 -23.42
CA ALA A 410 27.12 -20.17 -24.65
C ALA A 410 26.07 -20.66 -25.67
N GLY A 411 25.34 -19.72 -26.30
CA GLY A 411 24.37 -20.03 -27.36
C GLY A 411 22.99 -20.43 -26.90
N SER A 412 22.60 -20.15 -25.65
CA SER A 412 21.22 -20.23 -25.24
C SER A 412 20.34 -19.30 -26.08
N ALA A 413 19.15 -19.77 -26.52
CA ALA A 413 18.20 -18.94 -27.24
C ALA A 413 17.57 -17.92 -26.30
N ALA A 414 17.26 -16.73 -26.82
CA ALA A 414 16.48 -15.75 -26.09
C ALA A 414 14.98 -16.15 -26.11
N ASP A 415 14.23 -15.78 -25.08
CA ASP A 415 12.78 -15.93 -25.03
C ASP A 415 12.13 -14.61 -25.46
N GLU A 416 11.21 -14.70 -26.43
CA GLU A 416 10.65 -13.53 -27.09
C GLU A 416 9.15 -13.42 -26.85
N TRP A 417 8.65 -12.19 -26.75
CA TRP A 417 7.22 -11.88 -26.77
C TRP A 417 6.97 -10.57 -27.52
N ILE A 418 5.72 -10.40 -27.89
CA ILE A 418 5.24 -9.20 -28.57
C ILE A 418 4.24 -8.49 -27.65
N TYR A 419 4.40 -7.19 -27.53
CA TYR A 419 3.46 -6.32 -26.87
C TYR A 419 2.91 -5.29 -27.86
N ASP A 420 1.61 -5.40 -28.17
CA ASP A 420 0.86 -4.41 -28.94
C ASP A 420 -0.02 -3.59 -28.02
N PRO A 421 0.28 -2.30 -27.78
CA PRO A 421 -0.52 -1.46 -26.92
C PRO A 421 -1.96 -1.21 -27.45
N LEU A 422 -2.24 -1.53 -28.71
CA LEU A 422 -3.60 -1.50 -29.27
C LEU A 422 -4.40 -2.79 -28.98
N ASN A 423 -3.75 -3.85 -28.48
CA ASN A 423 -4.46 -5.04 -28.02
C ASN A 423 -5.21 -4.71 -26.71
N THR A 424 -6.53 -4.61 -26.81
CA THR A 424 -7.39 -4.30 -25.64
C THR A 424 -7.94 -5.54 -24.95
N LYS A 425 -7.67 -6.74 -25.46
CA LYS A 425 -8.21 -7.99 -24.91
C LYS A 425 -7.86 -8.20 -23.43
N PRO A 426 -6.61 -7.98 -22.96
CA PRO A 426 -6.28 -8.16 -21.55
C PRO A 426 -7.16 -7.32 -20.62
N GLY A 427 -7.28 -6.00 -20.86
CA GLY A 427 -8.09 -5.12 -20.02
C GLY A 427 -9.60 -5.34 -20.18
N ALA A 428 -10.07 -5.79 -21.36
CA ALA A 428 -11.49 -6.13 -21.54
C ALA A 428 -11.92 -7.32 -20.67
N GLU A 429 -11.00 -8.25 -20.40
CA GLU A 429 -11.22 -9.46 -19.61
C GLU A 429 -10.82 -9.30 -18.13
N GLU A 430 -10.29 -8.15 -17.70
CA GLU A 430 -10.02 -7.89 -16.29
C GLU A 430 -11.32 -7.87 -15.48
N PRO A 431 -11.37 -8.53 -14.30
CA PRO A 431 -12.54 -8.49 -13.44
C PRO A 431 -12.71 -7.07 -12.84
N GLU A 432 -13.96 -6.74 -12.50
CA GLU A 432 -14.26 -5.47 -11.80
C GLU A 432 -13.77 -5.45 -10.35
N ASP A 433 -13.70 -6.64 -9.74
CA ASP A 433 -13.19 -6.84 -8.39
C ASP A 433 -12.48 -8.19 -8.33
N GLU A 434 -11.36 -8.26 -7.61
CA GLU A 434 -10.58 -9.48 -7.42
C GLU A 434 -10.25 -9.72 -5.95
N PRO A 435 -11.23 -10.08 -5.13
CA PRO A 435 -11.07 -10.24 -3.68
C PRO A 435 -10.05 -11.32 -3.29
N HIS A 436 -9.71 -12.21 -4.23
CA HIS A 436 -8.73 -13.29 -4.07
C HIS A 436 -7.45 -13.04 -4.88
N GLY A 437 -7.05 -11.79 -5.03
CA GLY A 437 -5.93 -11.39 -5.90
C GLY A 437 -4.63 -12.14 -5.64
N LEU A 438 -4.31 -12.45 -4.38
CA LEU A 438 -3.06 -13.16 -4.02
C LEU A 438 -3.09 -14.65 -4.39
N THR A 439 -4.26 -15.24 -4.59
CA THR A 439 -4.43 -16.63 -5.02
C THR A 439 -5.04 -16.75 -6.41
N SER A 440 -5.15 -15.63 -7.12
CA SER A 440 -5.64 -15.58 -8.50
C SER A 440 -4.74 -16.37 -9.45
N GLN A 441 -5.36 -17.10 -10.36
CA GLN A 441 -4.63 -17.86 -11.38
C GLN A 441 -4.44 -17.08 -12.69
N ARG A 442 -4.97 -15.85 -12.81
CA ARG A 442 -4.96 -15.09 -14.07
C ARG A 442 -3.56 -14.61 -14.46
N GLY A 443 -2.89 -13.86 -13.58
CA GLY A 443 -1.56 -13.29 -13.86
C GLY A 443 -0.46 -14.36 -13.95
N VAL A 444 -0.63 -15.44 -13.22
CA VAL A 444 0.39 -16.47 -13.03
C VAL A 444 0.63 -17.35 -14.27
N VAL A 445 -0.31 -17.38 -15.22
CA VAL A 445 -0.23 -18.25 -16.42
C VAL A 445 0.11 -17.51 -17.70
N ASN A 446 0.37 -16.20 -17.67
CA ASN A 446 0.64 -15.36 -18.86
C ASN A 446 -0.42 -15.56 -19.96
N LEU A 447 -1.69 -15.43 -19.59
CA LEU A 447 -2.87 -15.81 -20.37
C LEU A 447 -2.90 -15.23 -21.79
N PHE A 448 -2.32 -14.03 -21.99
CA PHE A 448 -2.34 -13.31 -23.25
C PHE A 448 -1.03 -13.40 -24.05
N GLY A 449 -0.02 -14.12 -23.53
CA GLY A 449 1.25 -14.33 -24.22
C GLY A 449 2.14 -13.07 -24.30
N GLU A 450 1.88 -12.05 -23.49
CA GLU A 450 2.62 -10.79 -23.49
C GLU A 450 3.81 -10.82 -22.50
N GLY A 451 4.44 -11.99 -22.36
CA GLY A 451 5.57 -12.20 -21.44
C GLY A 451 6.14 -13.62 -21.50
N VAL A 452 6.96 -13.95 -20.51
CA VAL A 452 7.66 -15.23 -20.39
C VAL A 452 7.56 -15.78 -18.97
N ILE A 453 7.62 -17.12 -18.83
CA ILE A 453 7.46 -17.85 -17.57
C ILE A 453 8.67 -18.76 -17.33
N TYR A 454 9.17 -18.75 -16.09
CA TYR A 454 10.24 -19.63 -15.64
C TYR A 454 9.84 -20.34 -14.33
N HIS A 455 10.17 -21.63 -14.22
CA HIS A 455 9.93 -22.41 -13.00
C HIS A 455 11.23 -22.89 -12.36
N SER A 456 11.25 -22.92 -11.03
CA SER A 456 12.29 -23.66 -10.32
C SER A 456 11.98 -25.16 -10.28
N GLU A 457 12.98 -25.98 -9.94
CA GLU A 457 12.72 -27.33 -9.45
C GLU A 457 11.90 -27.28 -8.15
N PRO A 458 11.16 -28.36 -7.83
CA PRO A 458 10.47 -28.45 -6.54
C PRO A 458 11.43 -28.35 -5.37
N PHE A 459 11.05 -27.61 -4.34
CA PHE A 459 11.84 -27.55 -3.10
C PHE A 459 11.91 -28.93 -2.43
N ALA A 460 13.14 -29.41 -2.19
CA ALA A 460 13.37 -30.70 -1.53
C ALA A 460 12.95 -30.68 -0.06
N GLU A 461 12.94 -29.50 0.56
CA GLU A 461 12.54 -29.25 1.94
C GLU A 461 11.84 -27.90 2.06
N ALA A 462 11.09 -27.70 3.14
CA ALA A 462 10.46 -26.41 3.39
C ALA A 462 11.54 -25.34 3.62
N THR A 463 11.47 -24.26 2.87
CA THR A 463 12.51 -23.22 2.84
C THR A 463 11.91 -21.85 3.14
N GLU A 464 12.52 -21.13 4.07
CA GLU A 464 12.11 -19.75 4.37
C GLU A 464 12.82 -18.77 3.45
N ILE A 465 12.01 -17.98 2.74
CA ILE A 465 12.47 -16.87 1.90
C ILE A 465 11.91 -15.60 2.54
N THR A 466 12.80 -14.73 3.01
CA THR A 466 12.40 -13.50 3.71
C THR A 466 13.29 -12.34 3.33
N GLY A 467 12.69 -11.31 2.74
CA GLY A 467 13.40 -10.09 2.32
C GLY A 467 12.91 -9.56 0.98
N PHE A 468 13.81 -8.91 0.26
CA PHE A 468 13.56 -8.31 -1.05
C PHE A 468 14.25 -9.13 -2.14
N PRO A 469 13.53 -9.85 -2.99
CA PRO A 469 14.12 -10.46 -4.19
C PRO A 469 14.72 -9.41 -5.13
N LYS A 470 15.61 -9.85 -6.00
CA LYS A 470 16.13 -9.03 -7.09
C LYS A 470 16.15 -9.83 -8.38
N LEU A 471 15.77 -9.20 -9.47
CA LEU A 471 15.91 -9.79 -10.80
C LEU A 471 16.84 -8.93 -11.65
N THR A 472 17.91 -9.51 -12.15
CA THR A 472 18.66 -8.95 -13.27
C THR A 472 18.13 -9.59 -14.54
N ALA A 473 17.50 -8.82 -15.41
CA ALA A 473 17.06 -9.24 -16.73
C ALA A 473 17.90 -8.53 -17.80
N TRP A 474 18.40 -9.28 -18.76
CA TRP A 474 19.02 -8.73 -19.95
C TRP A 474 17.99 -8.72 -21.07
N LEU A 475 17.56 -7.54 -21.49
CA LEU A 475 16.50 -7.40 -22.48
C LEU A 475 17.00 -6.69 -23.72
N ARG A 476 16.50 -7.12 -24.87
CA ARG A 476 16.61 -6.45 -26.16
C ARG A 476 15.19 -6.08 -26.61
N MET A 477 14.99 -4.85 -27.05
CA MET A 477 13.72 -4.41 -27.61
C MET A 477 13.94 -3.43 -28.77
N ASP A 478 12.94 -3.28 -29.64
CA ASP A 478 12.99 -2.43 -30.82
C ASP A 478 12.30 -1.08 -30.64
N VAL A 479 11.78 -0.78 -29.44
CA VAL A 479 11.10 0.45 -29.07
C VAL A 479 11.92 1.26 -28.04
N PRO A 480 11.76 2.60 -28.00
CA PRO A 480 12.54 3.44 -27.09
C PRO A 480 12.07 3.39 -25.63
N ASP A 481 10.89 2.84 -25.36
CA ASP A 481 10.31 2.71 -24.03
C ASP A 481 9.20 1.66 -24.02
N THR A 482 8.96 1.05 -22.86
CA THR A 482 7.82 0.17 -22.56
C THR A 482 7.74 -0.03 -21.06
N ASP A 483 6.58 -0.49 -20.55
CA ASP A 483 6.41 -0.80 -19.14
C ASP A 483 6.44 -2.31 -18.90
N LEU A 484 7.25 -2.72 -17.94
CA LEU A 484 7.54 -4.11 -17.62
C LEU A 484 7.13 -4.45 -16.19
N GLN A 485 6.71 -5.69 -15.97
CA GLN A 485 6.39 -6.26 -14.67
C GLN A 485 7.06 -7.62 -14.51
N ALA A 486 7.57 -7.88 -13.31
CA ALA A 486 8.09 -9.18 -12.89
C ALA A 486 7.35 -9.61 -11.63
N ASP A 487 6.64 -10.74 -11.70
CA ASP A 487 5.86 -11.30 -10.60
C ASP A 487 6.45 -12.64 -10.16
N LEU A 488 6.59 -12.83 -8.86
CA LEU A 488 7.08 -14.07 -8.24
C LEU A 488 5.93 -14.77 -7.51
N TYR A 489 5.73 -16.05 -7.81
CA TYR A 489 4.70 -16.89 -7.21
C TYR A 489 5.31 -18.15 -6.59
N GLU A 490 4.66 -18.65 -5.53
CA GLU A 490 4.77 -20.04 -5.10
C GLU A 490 3.68 -20.85 -5.81
N ILE A 491 4.07 -21.92 -6.47
CA ILE A 491 3.15 -22.92 -6.99
C ILE A 491 3.14 -24.08 -5.99
N LEU A 492 2.00 -24.27 -5.36
CA LEU A 492 1.81 -25.27 -4.32
C LEU A 492 1.86 -26.70 -4.91
N PRO A 493 2.17 -27.73 -4.13
CA PRO A 493 2.23 -29.10 -4.62
C PRO A 493 0.94 -29.60 -5.25
N GLU A 494 -0.21 -29.09 -4.77
CA GLU A 494 -1.55 -29.38 -5.31
C GLU A 494 -1.93 -28.55 -6.54
N GLY A 495 -1.08 -27.62 -6.99
CA GLY A 495 -1.25 -26.84 -8.21
C GLY A 495 -1.81 -25.43 -8.04
N GLY A 496 -2.24 -25.03 -6.84
CA GLY A 496 -2.62 -23.65 -6.55
C GLY A 496 -1.40 -22.71 -6.62
N SER A 497 -1.63 -21.41 -6.79
CA SER A 497 -0.56 -20.41 -6.76
C SER A 497 -0.81 -19.36 -5.70
N VAL A 498 0.29 -18.83 -5.15
CA VAL A 498 0.31 -17.74 -4.19
C VAL A 498 1.28 -16.68 -4.70
N GLN A 499 0.80 -15.46 -4.89
CA GLN A 499 1.67 -14.34 -5.21
C GLN A 499 2.54 -13.99 -3.99
N LEU A 500 3.85 -13.94 -4.19
CA LEU A 500 4.83 -13.65 -3.15
C LEU A 500 5.26 -12.18 -3.17
N SER A 501 5.65 -11.70 -4.35
CA SER A 501 6.20 -10.37 -4.55
C SER A 501 6.12 -9.97 -6.02
N GLY A 502 6.19 -8.68 -6.29
CA GLY A 502 6.25 -8.14 -7.64
C GLY A 502 7.13 -6.90 -7.72
N ALA A 503 7.59 -6.61 -8.94
CA ALA A 503 8.36 -5.42 -9.28
C ALA A 503 7.90 -4.87 -10.63
N THR A 504 7.91 -3.57 -10.80
CA THR A 504 7.57 -2.89 -12.07
C THR A 504 8.69 -1.97 -12.50
N MET A 505 8.81 -1.74 -13.80
CA MET A 505 9.81 -0.82 -14.35
C MET A 505 9.31 -0.20 -15.65
N ARG A 506 9.40 1.12 -15.77
CA ARG A 506 9.38 1.78 -17.08
C ARG A 506 10.77 1.76 -17.67
N ALA A 507 10.92 1.19 -18.86
CA ALA A 507 12.22 0.85 -19.46
C ALA A 507 13.19 2.03 -19.58
N ARG A 508 12.69 3.23 -19.87
CA ARG A 508 13.52 4.45 -19.93
C ARG A 508 14.15 4.84 -18.58
N TYR A 509 13.59 4.37 -17.46
CA TYR A 509 14.12 4.62 -16.11
C TYR A 509 14.97 3.47 -15.54
N ARG A 510 15.41 2.53 -16.40
CA ARG A 510 16.18 1.34 -15.99
C ARG A 510 17.49 1.65 -15.24
N GLU A 511 18.09 2.81 -15.47
CA GLU A 511 19.35 3.21 -14.85
C GLU A 511 19.13 4.13 -13.63
N SER A 512 18.06 4.91 -13.65
CA SER A 512 17.72 5.84 -12.57
C SER A 512 16.22 6.10 -12.57
N PRO A 513 15.52 6.06 -11.42
CA PRO A 513 14.11 6.43 -11.36
C PRO A 513 13.88 7.94 -11.60
N ARG A 514 14.94 8.75 -11.60
CA ARG A 514 14.88 10.21 -11.72
C ARG A 514 15.19 10.73 -13.13
N GLU A 515 15.94 9.98 -13.90
CA GLU A 515 16.47 10.43 -15.19
C GLU A 515 16.06 9.47 -16.30
N GLU A 516 15.42 10.03 -17.31
CA GLU A 516 15.02 9.28 -18.49
C GLU A 516 16.24 8.99 -19.39
N LYS A 517 16.32 7.75 -19.83
CA LYS A 517 17.26 7.34 -20.85
C LYS A 517 16.57 6.40 -21.83
N PRO A 518 16.18 6.88 -23.02
CA PRO A 518 15.54 6.03 -24.02
C PRO A 518 16.31 4.73 -24.25
N VAL A 519 15.60 3.66 -24.49
CA VAL A 519 16.21 2.36 -24.78
C VAL A 519 16.82 2.38 -26.17
N PRO A 520 18.09 1.99 -26.35
CA PRO A 520 18.69 1.88 -27.67
C PRO A 520 18.07 0.67 -28.41
N ALA A 521 17.35 0.93 -29.51
CA ALA A 521 16.67 -0.11 -30.27
C ALA A 521 17.60 -1.23 -30.71
N GLY A 522 17.24 -2.47 -30.49
CA GLY A 522 17.95 -3.68 -30.86
C GLY A 522 19.23 -3.96 -30.05
N LYS A 523 19.57 -3.17 -29.04
CA LYS A 523 20.68 -3.44 -28.13
C LYS A 523 20.22 -4.27 -26.94
N ILE A 524 21.11 -5.14 -26.45
CA ILE A 524 20.92 -5.85 -25.20
C ILE A 524 21.33 -4.90 -24.07
N GLU A 525 20.37 -4.60 -23.19
CA GLU A 525 20.57 -3.72 -22.04
C GLU A 525 20.26 -4.47 -20.75
N ARG A 526 20.88 -4.05 -19.63
CA ARG A 526 20.64 -4.61 -18.31
C ARG A 526 19.49 -3.89 -17.62
N TYR A 527 18.52 -4.65 -17.11
CA TYR A 527 17.39 -4.18 -16.32
C TYR A 527 17.49 -4.79 -14.93
N ALA A 528 17.70 -3.94 -13.91
CA ALA A 528 17.81 -4.37 -12.53
C ALA A 528 16.49 -4.09 -11.79
N PHE A 529 15.64 -5.10 -11.64
CA PHE A 529 14.45 -5.04 -10.78
C PHE A 529 14.88 -5.28 -9.33
N ASP A 530 15.27 -4.22 -8.65
CA ASP A 530 15.66 -4.22 -7.23
C ASP A 530 14.55 -3.66 -6.31
N ASN A 531 13.38 -3.47 -6.88
CA ASN A 531 12.19 -2.90 -6.27
C ASN A 531 11.08 -3.91 -6.00
N PHE A 532 11.39 -5.21 -5.96
CA PHE A 532 10.46 -6.21 -5.45
C PHE A 532 10.00 -5.83 -4.04
N THR A 533 8.73 -6.07 -3.75
CA THR A 533 8.20 -5.86 -2.40
C THR A 533 8.81 -6.87 -1.41
N PHE A 534 8.95 -6.45 -0.15
CA PHE A 534 9.34 -7.37 0.93
C PHE A 534 8.26 -8.43 1.12
N PHE A 535 8.68 -9.67 1.26
CA PHE A 535 7.82 -10.74 1.72
C PHE A 535 8.57 -11.66 2.67
N SER A 536 7.82 -12.43 3.45
CA SER A 536 8.34 -13.49 4.31
C SER A 536 7.43 -14.70 4.21
N ARG A 537 7.99 -15.78 3.68
CA ARG A 537 7.23 -17.00 3.38
C ARG A 537 8.07 -18.23 3.63
N ARG A 538 7.50 -19.19 4.35
CA ARG A 538 8.01 -20.55 4.41
C ARG A 538 7.39 -21.34 3.26
N VAL A 539 8.10 -21.40 2.14
CA VAL A 539 7.73 -22.17 0.95
C VAL A 539 7.71 -23.65 1.31
N ALA A 540 6.62 -24.33 0.95
CA ALA A 540 6.44 -25.72 1.34
C ALA A 540 7.37 -26.67 0.56
N LYS A 541 7.70 -27.83 1.16
CA LYS A 541 8.34 -28.95 0.43
C LYS A 541 7.47 -29.37 -0.74
N GLY A 542 8.05 -29.53 -1.92
CA GLY A 542 7.37 -29.89 -3.16
C GLY A 542 6.78 -28.70 -3.93
N SER A 543 6.68 -27.51 -3.32
CA SER A 543 6.34 -26.29 -4.04
C SER A 543 7.43 -25.90 -5.04
N ARG A 544 7.07 -25.10 -6.04
CA ARG A 544 8.00 -24.49 -7.00
C ARG A 544 7.85 -22.98 -6.97
N LEU A 545 8.91 -22.25 -7.30
CA LEU A 545 8.77 -20.86 -7.69
C LEU A 545 8.41 -20.72 -9.16
N ARG A 546 7.58 -19.75 -9.48
CA ARG A 546 7.31 -19.29 -10.83
C ARG A 546 7.61 -17.81 -10.92
N LEU A 547 8.48 -17.44 -11.85
CA LEU A 547 8.73 -16.05 -12.23
C LEU A 547 8.01 -15.79 -13.55
N VAL A 548 7.20 -14.72 -13.59
CA VAL A 548 6.56 -14.22 -14.82
C VAL A 548 7.12 -12.85 -15.11
N VAL A 549 7.72 -12.65 -16.28
CA VAL A 549 8.18 -11.34 -16.76
C VAL A 549 7.36 -10.96 -17.97
N ARG A 550 6.70 -9.81 -17.94
CA ARG A 550 5.73 -9.42 -18.96
C ARG A 550 5.66 -7.90 -19.17
N SER A 551 5.05 -7.50 -20.28
CA SER A 551 4.62 -6.12 -20.48
C SER A 551 3.39 -5.80 -19.64
N ILE A 552 3.23 -4.53 -19.25
CA ILE A 552 2.04 -4.08 -18.52
C ILE A 552 0.97 -3.68 -19.53
N ASN A 553 -0.11 -4.47 -19.60
CA ASN A 553 -1.27 -4.22 -20.43
C ASN A 553 -2.55 -4.42 -19.59
N SER A 554 -2.90 -3.42 -18.80
CA SER A 554 -3.92 -3.46 -17.77
C SER A 554 -4.71 -2.16 -17.72
N THR A 555 -5.97 -2.22 -17.31
CA THR A 555 -6.78 -1.03 -17.00
C THR A 555 -6.32 -0.34 -15.73
N GLY A 556 -5.55 -1.02 -14.88
CA GLY A 556 -5.03 -0.51 -13.60
C GLY A 556 -3.79 0.39 -13.72
N ALA A 557 -3.27 0.61 -14.94
CA ALA A 557 -2.09 1.44 -15.18
C ALA A 557 -2.32 2.43 -16.31
N GLY A 558 -1.68 3.60 -16.21
CA GLY A 558 -1.58 4.54 -17.32
C GLY A 558 -0.79 3.91 -18.48
N LYS A 559 -1.45 3.69 -19.63
CA LYS A 559 -0.89 2.93 -20.74
C LYS A 559 0.30 3.63 -21.36
N ASN A 560 1.40 2.88 -21.54
CA ASN A 560 2.54 3.28 -22.34
C ASN A 560 2.35 2.76 -23.79
N TYR A 561 2.31 3.67 -24.75
CA TYR A 561 2.16 3.34 -26.16
C TYR A 561 3.51 3.08 -26.87
N ASN A 562 4.61 2.98 -26.12
CA ASN A 562 5.96 2.63 -26.57
C ASN A 562 6.59 3.65 -27.52
N SER A 563 6.02 4.84 -27.69
CA SER A 563 6.50 5.82 -28.67
C SER A 563 7.81 6.48 -28.26
N GLY A 564 8.08 6.55 -26.95
CA GLY A 564 9.17 7.31 -26.35
C GLY A 564 8.84 8.78 -26.10
N GLY A 565 7.59 9.17 -26.30
CA GLY A 565 7.06 10.51 -25.98
C GLY A 565 6.73 10.70 -24.50
N VAL A 566 5.89 11.69 -24.20
CA VAL A 566 5.34 11.91 -22.85
C VAL A 566 4.22 10.92 -22.62
N VAL A 567 4.47 9.85 -21.85
CA VAL A 567 3.54 8.72 -21.70
C VAL A 567 2.13 9.16 -21.32
N ALA A 568 1.98 10.13 -20.41
CA ALA A 568 0.66 10.60 -20.01
C ALA A 568 -0.11 11.32 -21.15
N ALA A 569 0.57 11.77 -22.21
CA ALA A 569 -0.02 12.45 -23.37
C ALA A 569 -0.18 11.53 -24.59
N GLU A 570 0.44 10.35 -24.58
CA GLU A 570 0.34 9.38 -25.68
C GLU A 570 -1.10 8.85 -25.83
N THR A 571 -1.45 8.51 -27.07
CA THR A 571 -2.74 7.93 -27.46
C THR A 571 -2.52 6.73 -28.37
N GLY A 572 -3.58 6.04 -28.77
CA GLY A 572 -3.48 4.95 -29.75
C GLY A 572 -2.83 5.34 -31.10
N LYS A 573 -2.77 6.64 -31.44
CA LYS A 573 -2.08 7.10 -32.65
C LYS A 573 -0.56 7.04 -32.54
N ASP A 574 -0.05 7.03 -31.34
CA ASP A 574 1.38 7.00 -31.03
C ASP A 574 1.90 5.57 -30.85
N ALA A 575 1.01 4.59 -30.90
CA ALA A 575 1.28 3.20 -30.58
C ALA A 575 2.37 2.60 -31.48
N ARG A 576 3.31 1.89 -30.83
CA ARG A 576 4.31 1.06 -31.48
C ARG A 576 4.27 -0.33 -30.86
N THR A 577 4.16 -1.35 -31.70
CA THR A 577 4.32 -2.73 -31.25
C THR A 577 5.76 -2.95 -30.83
N ALA A 578 5.96 -3.50 -29.64
CA ALA A 578 7.28 -3.84 -29.12
C ALA A 578 7.58 -5.32 -29.29
N HIS A 579 8.74 -5.64 -29.89
CA HIS A 579 9.31 -6.99 -29.91
C HIS A 579 10.39 -7.06 -28.84
N ILE A 580 10.18 -7.87 -27.82
CA ILE A 580 11.03 -7.92 -26.64
C ILE A 580 11.63 -9.32 -26.52
N ALA A 581 12.93 -9.39 -26.26
CA ALA A 581 13.66 -10.62 -26.04
C ALA A 581 14.35 -10.60 -24.68
N LEU A 582 14.10 -11.59 -23.84
CA LEU A 582 14.85 -11.85 -22.62
C LEU A 582 16.01 -12.78 -22.95
N VAL A 583 17.22 -12.25 -22.76
CA VAL A 583 18.48 -12.94 -23.08
C VAL A 583 19.00 -13.61 -21.82
N HIS A 584 19.44 -14.85 -21.93
CA HIS A 584 19.98 -15.64 -20.82
C HIS A 584 21.16 -16.53 -21.27
N ASP A 585 22.07 -15.95 -22.04
CA ASP A 585 23.33 -16.59 -22.45
C ASP A 585 24.45 -16.38 -21.40
N ALA A 586 25.60 -16.97 -21.65
CA ALA A 586 26.76 -16.87 -20.77
C ALA A 586 27.30 -15.42 -20.62
N ALA A 587 27.12 -14.55 -21.64
CA ALA A 587 27.53 -13.16 -21.60
C ALA A 587 26.51 -12.25 -20.93
N HIS A 588 25.24 -12.65 -20.96
CA HIS A 588 24.09 -11.90 -20.42
C HIS A 588 23.25 -12.81 -19.50
N PRO A 589 23.81 -13.25 -18.35
CA PRO A 589 23.16 -14.19 -17.46
C PRO A 589 22.03 -13.50 -16.68
N SER A 590 20.80 -13.61 -17.19
CA SER A 590 19.61 -13.20 -16.44
C SER A 590 19.41 -14.08 -15.22
N ALA A 591 19.16 -13.47 -14.05
CA ALA A 591 19.12 -14.21 -12.77
C ALA A 591 18.19 -13.57 -11.75
N LEU A 592 17.51 -14.43 -10.98
CA LEU A 592 16.72 -14.10 -9.81
C LEU A 592 17.53 -14.39 -8.54
N GLU A 593 17.71 -13.39 -7.69
CA GLU A 593 18.34 -13.51 -6.38
C GLU A 593 17.28 -13.56 -5.28
N LEU A 594 17.34 -14.57 -4.41
CA LEU A 594 16.40 -14.81 -3.34
C LEU A 594 17.08 -14.72 -1.97
N PRO A 595 16.53 -13.93 -1.03
CA PRO A 595 17.03 -13.87 0.34
C PRO A 595 16.54 -15.09 1.13
N ILE A 596 17.44 -16.01 1.45
CA ILE A 596 17.15 -17.26 2.17
C ILE A 596 17.47 -17.09 3.66
N VAL A 597 16.61 -17.64 4.52
CA VAL A 597 16.86 -17.78 5.96
C VAL A 597 17.19 -19.23 6.25
N LYS A 598 18.45 -19.52 6.52
CA LYS A 598 18.88 -20.82 7.01
C LYS A 598 18.72 -20.91 8.54
N PRO A 599 18.38 -22.11 9.06
CA PRO A 599 18.28 -22.37 10.50
C PRO A 599 19.50 -21.95 11.31
#